data_88505ade078d1e023e0896fe8feb4149
#
_entry.id   88505ade078d1e023e0896fe8feb4149
#
_cell.length_a   1.000
_cell.length_b   1.000
_cell.length_c   1.000
_cell.angle_alpha   90.00
_cell.angle_beta   90.00
_cell.angle_gamma   90.00
#
_symmetry.space_group_name_H-M   'P 1'
#
loop_
_entity.id
_entity.type
_entity.pdbx_description
1 polymer ?
#
loop_
_entity_poly.entity_id
_entity_poly.type
_entity_poly.pdbx_seq_one_letter_code
_entity_poly.pdbx_strand_id
1 'polypeptide(L)'
;MTNITKKSLVAAGILTALVAGNVATAAVVPAGVQLAEKQTLVRNNGSEVQSLDPHKIEGVPESNINRDLFEGLLISDVDGKPSPGVAEKWENKDFKVWTFHLRKDAKWSDGTPVTAQDFVYSWQRLANPNTASPYASYL
;
A
#
# COMPACT_ATOMS: atom_id res chain seq x y z
N MET A 1 19.35 69.15 20.62
CA MET A 1 19.29 68.04 21.62
C MET A 1 18.11 67.16 21.24
N THR A 2 18.39 66.06 20.54
CA THR A 2 17.40 65.21 19.87
C THR A 2 17.18 63.93 20.66
N ASN A 3 15.99 63.76 21.20
CA ASN A 3 15.58 62.53 21.91
C ASN A 3 15.28 61.42 20.93
N ILE A 4 16.05 60.34 20.99
CA ILE A 4 15.82 59.08 20.23
C ILE A 4 14.98 58.14 21.09
N THR A 5 13.71 58.02 20.77
CA THR A 5 12.80 57.00 21.35
C THR A 5 13.08 55.63 20.75
N LYS A 6 13.53 54.71 21.60
CA LYS A 6 13.69 53.27 21.25
C LYS A 6 12.32 52.64 21.08
N LYS A 7 12.00 52.24 19.86
CA LYS A 7 10.83 51.36 19.59
C LYS A 7 11.26 49.94 19.77
N SER A 8 10.72 49.25 20.78
CA SER A 8 10.89 47.83 20.99
C SER A 8 10.09 47.08 19.96
N LEU A 9 10.75 46.31 19.09
CA LEU A 9 10.11 45.31 18.24
C LEU A 9 9.81 44.06 19.07
N VAL A 10 8.54 43.82 19.31
CA VAL A 10 8.06 42.52 19.79
C VAL A 10 7.95 41.58 18.59
N ALA A 11 8.87 40.67 18.46
CA ALA A 11 8.78 39.58 17.47
C ALA A 11 7.78 38.55 18.00
N ALA A 12 6.57 38.54 17.45
CA ALA A 12 5.60 37.47 17.66
C ALA A 12 6.05 36.24 16.84
N GLY A 13 6.65 35.28 17.53
CA GLY A 13 6.95 33.98 16.95
C GLY A 13 5.65 33.22 16.68
N ILE A 14 5.27 33.07 15.42
CA ILE A 14 4.21 32.16 15.01
C ILE A 14 4.79 30.74 15.04
N LEU A 15 4.41 29.99 16.07
CA LEU A 15 4.71 28.57 16.18
C LEU A 15 3.80 27.81 15.20
N THR A 16 4.26 27.59 13.98
CA THR A 16 3.56 26.75 13.01
C THR A 16 3.78 25.30 13.45
N ALA A 17 2.82 24.71 14.15
CA ALA A 17 2.77 23.28 14.38
C ALA A 17 2.58 22.60 13.02
N LEU A 18 3.65 22.01 12.47
CA LEU A 18 3.55 21.05 11.38
C LEU A 18 2.82 19.82 11.90
N VAL A 19 1.52 19.76 11.63
CA VAL A 19 0.79 18.50 11.67
C VAL A 19 1.34 17.68 10.50
N ALA A 20 2.27 16.76 10.79
CA ALA A 20 2.66 15.72 9.84
C ALA A 20 1.46 14.76 9.69
N GLY A 21 0.43 15.20 8.96
CA GLY A 21 -0.60 14.31 8.45
C GLY A 21 0.08 13.36 7.47
N ASN A 22 -0.22 12.08 7.57
CA ASN A 22 0.12 11.11 6.54
C ASN A 22 -0.43 11.62 5.21
N VAL A 23 0.43 12.21 4.39
CA VAL A 23 0.09 12.55 3.02
C VAL A 23 0.06 11.23 2.28
N ALA A 24 -1.12 10.61 2.18
CA ALA A 24 -1.32 9.61 1.16
C ALA A 24 -0.87 10.26 -0.16
N THR A 25 0.13 9.70 -0.82
CA THR A 25 0.59 10.14 -2.13
C THR A 25 -0.56 9.90 -3.10
N ALA A 26 -1.44 10.89 -3.22
CA ALA A 26 -2.46 10.89 -4.25
C ALA A 26 -1.76 10.79 -5.61
N ALA A 27 -2.33 10.05 -6.54
CA ALA A 27 -1.85 9.98 -7.91
C ALA A 27 -1.69 11.40 -8.46
N VAL A 28 -0.57 11.63 -9.16
CA VAL A 28 -0.30 12.94 -9.77
C VAL A 28 -1.37 13.21 -10.83
N VAL A 29 -2.14 14.26 -10.63
CA VAL A 29 -3.12 14.70 -11.63
C VAL A 29 -2.36 15.39 -12.76
N PRO A 30 -2.49 14.93 -14.02
CA PRO A 30 -1.82 15.57 -15.13
C PRO A 30 -2.22 17.05 -15.28
N ALA A 31 -1.30 17.89 -15.76
CA ALA A 31 -1.56 19.31 -15.96
C ALA A 31 -2.73 19.50 -16.94
N GLY A 32 -3.66 20.39 -16.60
CA GLY A 32 -4.85 20.69 -17.41
C GLY A 32 -6.03 19.72 -17.23
N VAL A 33 -5.91 18.69 -16.41
CA VAL A 33 -7.02 17.81 -16.03
C VAL A 33 -7.83 18.45 -14.89
N GLN A 34 -9.12 18.66 -15.12
CA GLN A 34 -10.06 19.07 -14.08
C GLN A 34 -10.70 17.81 -13.48
N LEU A 35 -10.49 17.61 -12.19
CA LEU A 35 -11.13 16.51 -11.47
C LEU A 35 -12.62 16.76 -11.28
N ALA A 36 -13.42 15.71 -11.29
CA ALA A 36 -14.82 15.78 -10.92
C ALA A 36 -14.94 16.20 -9.44
N GLU A 37 -15.97 16.97 -9.09
CA GLU A 37 -16.25 17.38 -7.72
C GLU A 37 -16.36 16.18 -6.77
N LYS A 38 -17.03 15.13 -7.22
CA LYS A 38 -17.14 13.86 -6.50
C LYS A 38 -16.18 12.84 -7.11
N GLN A 39 -15.15 12.44 -6.36
CA GLN A 39 -14.17 11.42 -6.74
C GLN A 39 -14.73 10.01 -6.48
N THR A 40 -15.67 9.56 -7.33
CA THR A 40 -16.30 8.24 -7.23
C THR A 40 -16.23 7.56 -8.58
N LEU A 41 -15.61 6.36 -8.60
CA LEU A 41 -15.59 5.47 -9.76
C LEU A 41 -16.50 4.27 -9.48
N VAL A 42 -17.42 4.00 -10.40
CA VAL A 42 -18.23 2.78 -10.39
C VAL A 42 -17.71 1.87 -11.50
N ARG A 43 -17.26 0.69 -11.11
CA ARG A 43 -16.70 -0.31 -12.02
C ARG A 43 -17.52 -1.60 -11.94
N ASN A 44 -17.90 -2.14 -13.11
CA ASN A 44 -18.53 -3.45 -13.15
C ASN A 44 -17.47 -4.54 -12.85
N ASN A 45 -17.81 -5.46 -11.94
CA ASN A 45 -16.94 -6.57 -11.54
C ASN A 45 -17.37 -7.92 -12.15
N GLY A 46 -18.36 -7.94 -13.04
CA GLY A 46 -18.89 -9.17 -13.63
C GLY A 46 -19.92 -9.84 -12.73
N SER A 47 -19.58 -10.97 -12.14
CA SER A 47 -20.44 -11.70 -11.21
C SER A 47 -20.18 -11.37 -9.75
N GLU A 48 -21.09 -11.79 -8.89
CA GLU A 48 -20.94 -11.68 -7.43
C GLU A 48 -19.77 -12.55 -6.95
N VAL A 49 -19.05 -12.07 -5.93
CA VAL A 49 -17.90 -12.76 -5.34
C VAL A 49 -18.37 -13.84 -4.37
N GLN A 50 -17.71 -14.99 -4.36
CA GLN A 50 -18.02 -16.09 -3.45
C GLN A 50 -17.31 -15.93 -2.11
N SER A 51 -16.14 -15.29 -2.11
CA SER A 51 -15.32 -15.05 -0.92
C SER A 51 -14.42 -13.82 -1.12
N LEU A 52 -14.08 -13.17 -0.03
CA LEU A 52 -12.99 -12.17 0.01
C LEU A 52 -11.78 -12.68 0.80
N ASP A 53 -11.80 -13.92 1.27
CA ASP A 53 -10.63 -14.56 1.89
C ASP A 53 -9.58 -14.84 0.82
N PRO A 54 -8.40 -14.18 0.84
CA PRO A 54 -7.39 -14.29 -0.21
C PRO A 54 -6.86 -15.71 -0.42
N HIS A 55 -7.02 -16.60 0.57
CA HIS A 55 -6.60 -17.99 0.47
C HIS A 55 -7.69 -18.93 -0.07
N LYS A 56 -8.90 -18.44 -0.29
CA LYS A 56 -10.06 -19.25 -0.74
C LYS A 56 -10.67 -18.80 -2.05
N ILE A 57 -10.14 -17.72 -2.63
CA ILE A 57 -10.61 -17.18 -3.90
C ILE A 57 -9.98 -17.93 -5.08
N GLU A 58 -10.71 -18.04 -6.20
CA GLU A 58 -10.21 -18.62 -7.45
C GLU A 58 -10.78 -17.93 -8.71
N GLY A 59 -11.72 -17.01 -8.53
CA GLY A 59 -12.38 -16.31 -9.63
C GLY A 59 -11.75 -14.97 -10.01
N VAL A 60 -12.04 -14.49 -11.23
CA VAL A 60 -11.64 -13.16 -11.68
C VAL A 60 -12.31 -12.04 -10.87
N PRO A 61 -13.61 -12.12 -10.52
CA PRO A 61 -14.28 -11.11 -9.71
C PRO A 61 -13.62 -10.91 -8.34
N GLU A 62 -13.28 -12.01 -7.66
CA GLU A 62 -12.59 -12.01 -6.38
C GLU A 62 -11.18 -11.45 -6.51
N SER A 63 -10.44 -11.88 -7.54
CA SER A 63 -9.09 -11.41 -7.83
C SER A 63 -9.03 -9.90 -8.04
N ASN A 64 -10.00 -9.33 -8.77
CA ASN A 64 -10.07 -7.87 -8.99
C ASN A 64 -10.19 -7.11 -7.68
N ILE A 65 -11.07 -7.54 -6.78
CA ILE A 65 -11.26 -6.89 -5.47
C ILE A 65 -10.04 -7.09 -4.58
N ASN A 66 -9.47 -8.31 -4.55
CA ASN A 66 -8.30 -8.58 -3.72
C ASN A 66 -7.07 -7.76 -4.15
N ARG A 67 -6.90 -7.50 -5.45
CA ARG A 67 -5.83 -6.60 -5.95
C ARG A 67 -6.02 -5.14 -5.54
N ASP A 68 -7.25 -4.72 -5.32
CA ASP A 68 -7.56 -3.37 -4.81
C ASP A 68 -7.38 -3.29 -3.28
N LEU A 69 -7.50 -4.42 -2.55
CA LEU A 69 -7.42 -4.48 -1.08
C LEU A 69 -6.01 -4.79 -0.56
N PHE A 70 -5.23 -5.60 -1.29
CA PHE A 70 -3.95 -6.14 -0.81
C PHE A 70 -2.83 -5.86 -1.80
N GLU A 71 -1.67 -5.54 -1.23
CA GLU A 71 -0.41 -5.43 -1.93
C GLU A 71 0.47 -6.63 -1.59
N GLY A 72 1.01 -7.32 -2.59
CA GLY A 72 1.94 -8.43 -2.38
C GLY A 72 3.39 -7.98 -2.16
N LEU A 73 4.30 -8.94 -1.99
CA LEU A 73 5.74 -8.66 -2.00
C LEU A 73 6.13 -7.91 -3.27
N LEU A 74 5.64 -8.39 -4.41
CA LEU A 74 5.78 -7.77 -5.72
C LEU A 74 4.40 -7.51 -6.31
N ILE A 75 4.31 -6.52 -7.18
CA ILE A 75 3.15 -6.22 -7.99
C ILE A 75 3.50 -6.40 -9.48
N SER A 76 2.48 -6.50 -10.32
CA SER A 76 2.70 -6.44 -11.78
C SER A 76 2.58 -5.00 -12.26
N ASP A 77 3.55 -4.55 -13.05
CA ASP A 77 3.44 -3.28 -13.75
C ASP A 77 2.46 -3.37 -14.94
N VAL A 78 2.35 -2.30 -15.72
CA VAL A 78 1.44 -2.23 -16.87
C VAL A 78 1.80 -3.20 -17.99
N ASP A 79 3.04 -3.68 -18.03
CA ASP A 79 3.53 -4.67 -18.99
C ASP A 79 3.47 -6.11 -18.43
N GLY A 80 2.95 -6.30 -17.22
CA GLY A 80 2.89 -7.57 -16.51
C GLY A 80 4.20 -8.04 -15.89
N LYS A 81 5.22 -7.17 -15.83
CA LYS A 81 6.53 -7.50 -15.23
C LYS A 81 6.50 -7.30 -13.72
N PRO A 82 7.29 -8.10 -12.97
CA PRO A 82 7.46 -7.90 -11.54
C PRO A 82 8.01 -6.51 -11.22
N SER A 83 7.35 -5.80 -10.32
CA SER A 83 7.71 -4.47 -9.84
C SER A 83 7.64 -4.44 -8.31
N PRO A 84 8.36 -3.52 -7.63
CA PRO A 84 8.31 -3.39 -6.19
C PRO A 84 6.88 -3.21 -5.66
N GLY A 85 6.54 -3.99 -4.63
CA GLY A 85 5.34 -3.86 -3.82
C GLY A 85 5.72 -3.61 -2.36
N VAL A 86 5.31 -4.48 -1.44
CA VAL A 86 5.77 -4.42 -0.04
C VAL A 86 7.27 -4.67 0.05
N ALA A 87 7.85 -5.46 -0.86
CA ALA A 87 9.30 -5.55 -1.01
C ALA A 87 9.81 -4.45 -1.96
N GLU A 88 10.71 -3.60 -1.47
CA GLU A 88 11.37 -2.56 -2.27
C GLU A 88 12.42 -3.11 -3.24
N LYS A 89 12.99 -4.27 -2.93
CA LYS A 89 13.95 -5.01 -3.75
C LYS A 89 13.96 -6.48 -3.38
N TRP A 90 14.43 -7.29 -4.32
CA TRP A 90 14.61 -8.74 -4.11
C TRP A 90 15.84 -9.23 -4.87
N GLU A 91 16.35 -10.36 -4.44
CA GLU A 91 17.49 -11.05 -5.04
C GLU A 91 17.32 -12.55 -4.93
N ASN A 92 18.02 -13.31 -5.75
CA ASN A 92 18.03 -14.75 -5.64
C ASN A 92 19.45 -15.31 -5.75
N LYS A 93 19.64 -16.49 -5.15
CA LYS A 93 20.83 -17.31 -5.30
C LYS A 93 20.43 -18.62 -5.97
N ASP A 94 20.95 -18.83 -7.17
CA ASP A 94 20.77 -20.07 -7.97
C ASP A 94 19.28 -20.45 -8.18
N PHE A 95 18.37 -19.46 -8.19
CA PHE A 95 16.91 -19.63 -8.26
C PHE A 95 16.32 -20.55 -7.17
N LYS A 96 17.07 -20.78 -6.08
CA LYS A 96 16.65 -21.61 -4.95
C LYS A 96 16.37 -20.83 -3.69
N VAL A 97 17.14 -19.78 -3.44
CA VAL A 97 16.97 -18.91 -2.28
C VAL A 97 16.60 -17.51 -2.76
N TRP A 98 15.46 -17.03 -2.31
CA TRP A 98 14.97 -15.69 -2.63
C TRP A 98 14.96 -14.84 -1.37
N THR A 99 15.54 -13.66 -1.44
CA THR A 99 15.57 -12.70 -0.35
C THR A 99 14.76 -11.47 -0.76
N PHE A 100 13.79 -11.11 0.06
CA PHE A 100 12.96 -9.92 -0.15
C PHE A 100 13.25 -8.91 0.95
N HIS A 101 13.54 -7.67 0.57
CA HIS A 101 13.75 -6.56 1.50
C HIS A 101 12.49 -5.74 1.59
N LEU A 102 11.81 -5.80 2.73
CA LEU A 102 10.55 -5.11 2.92
C LEU A 102 10.77 -3.61 3.14
N ARG A 103 9.94 -2.78 2.51
CA ARG A 103 9.95 -1.33 2.75
C ARG A 103 9.50 -1.04 4.19
N LYS A 104 10.13 -0.06 4.84
CA LYS A 104 9.94 0.24 6.26
C LYS A 104 8.61 0.95 6.57
N ASP A 105 7.98 1.53 5.57
CA ASP A 105 6.73 2.28 5.66
C ASP A 105 5.48 1.46 5.34
N ALA A 106 5.65 0.15 5.03
CA ALA A 106 4.53 -0.76 4.79
C ALA A 106 3.66 -0.92 6.04
N LYS A 107 2.37 -0.67 5.91
CA LYS A 107 1.40 -0.71 7.02
C LYS A 107 0.10 -1.37 6.60
N TRP A 108 -0.53 -2.02 7.55
CA TRP A 108 -1.91 -2.43 7.47
C TRP A 108 -2.85 -1.21 7.53
N SER A 109 -4.11 -1.39 7.18
CA SER A 109 -5.14 -0.33 7.21
C SER A 109 -5.39 0.25 8.60
N ASP A 110 -5.07 -0.47 9.66
CA ASP A 110 -5.13 -0.02 11.05
C ASP A 110 -3.87 0.76 11.50
N GLY A 111 -2.88 0.89 10.61
CA GLY A 111 -1.62 1.59 10.86
C GLY A 111 -0.51 0.74 11.46
N THR A 112 -0.75 -0.54 11.76
CA THR A 112 0.29 -1.46 12.25
C THR A 112 1.29 -1.79 11.14
N PRO A 113 2.59 -2.01 11.47
CA PRO A 113 3.61 -2.35 10.47
C PRO A 113 3.34 -3.70 9.80
N VAL A 114 3.57 -3.79 8.50
CA VAL A 114 3.68 -5.09 7.80
C VAL A 114 5.06 -5.66 8.01
N THR A 115 5.14 -6.92 8.40
CA THR A 115 6.38 -7.61 8.78
C THR A 115 6.58 -8.89 7.97
N ALA A 116 7.78 -9.45 8.00
CA ALA A 116 8.06 -10.76 7.40
C ALA A 116 7.20 -11.87 8.02
N GLN A 117 6.82 -11.74 9.30
CA GLN A 117 5.98 -12.72 9.98
C GLN A 117 4.57 -12.80 9.39
N ASP A 118 4.03 -11.69 8.87
CA ASP A 118 2.74 -11.68 8.20
C ASP A 118 2.76 -12.54 6.93
N PHE A 119 3.86 -12.49 6.16
CA PHE A 119 4.05 -13.34 4.99
C PHE A 119 4.22 -14.82 5.37
N VAL A 120 5.00 -15.12 6.41
CA VAL A 120 5.16 -16.49 6.92
C VAL A 120 3.80 -17.06 7.34
N TYR A 121 3.02 -16.31 8.10
CA TYR A 121 1.67 -16.70 8.51
C TYR A 121 0.77 -16.95 7.29
N SER A 122 0.80 -16.03 6.32
CA SER A 122 -0.03 -16.14 5.11
C SER A 122 0.28 -17.43 4.33
N TRP A 123 1.55 -17.73 4.09
CA TRP A 123 1.94 -18.94 3.36
C TRP A 123 1.64 -20.21 4.14
N GLN A 124 1.90 -20.22 5.45
CA GLN A 124 1.54 -21.36 6.30
C GLN A 124 0.02 -21.60 6.28
N ARG A 125 -0.78 -20.54 6.32
CA ARG A 125 -2.23 -20.64 6.22
C ARG A 125 -2.68 -21.15 4.85
N LEU A 126 -2.08 -20.66 3.77
CA LEU A 126 -2.37 -21.11 2.41
C LEU A 126 -2.11 -22.62 2.23
N ALA A 127 -0.96 -23.10 2.74
CA ALA A 127 -0.56 -24.50 2.66
C ALA A 127 -1.31 -25.42 3.64
N ASN A 128 -1.99 -24.87 4.65
CA ASN A 128 -2.68 -25.66 5.68
C ASN A 128 -3.91 -26.36 5.11
N PRO A 129 -4.02 -27.71 5.20
CA PRO A 129 -5.18 -28.45 4.69
C PRO A 129 -6.53 -27.98 5.26
N ASN A 130 -6.56 -27.50 6.51
CA ASN A 130 -7.77 -26.97 7.13
C ASN A 130 -8.25 -25.66 6.50
N THR A 131 -7.40 -24.93 5.81
CA THR A 131 -7.79 -23.76 5.03
C THR A 131 -8.55 -24.15 3.77
N ALA A 132 -8.28 -25.34 3.25
CA ALA A 132 -8.86 -25.85 2.00
C ALA A 132 -8.67 -24.88 0.84
N SER A 133 -7.45 -24.32 0.70
CA SER A 133 -7.13 -23.42 -0.40
C SER A 133 -7.09 -24.18 -1.72
N PRO A 134 -7.76 -23.68 -2.79
CA PRO A 134 -7.66 -24.27 -4.13
C PRO A 134 -6.24 -24.15 -4.72
N TYR A 135 -5.41 -23.25 -4.17
CA TYR A 135 -4.04 -22.99 -4.64
C TYR A 135 -2.95 -23.47 -3.68
N ALA A 136 -3.28 -24.31 -2.69
CA ALA A 136 -2.29 -24.84 -1.74
C ALA A 136 -1.10 -25.57 -2.41
N SER A 137 -1.32 -26.16 -3.59
CA SER A 137 -0.29 -26.88 -4.35
C SER A 137 0.78 -26.00 -5.01
N TYR A 138 0.64 -24.66 -4.96
CA TYR A 138 1.65 -23.73 -5.47
C TYR A 138 2.81 -23.52 -4.48
N LEU A 139 2.67 -23.96 -3.23
CA LEU A 139 3.69 -23.99 -2.19
C LEU A 139 4.06 -25.42 -1.85
#